data_e7a27d5fac08ed3c2fa71e03e6beeffb
#
_entry.id   e7a27d5fac08ed3c2fa71e03e6beeffb
#
_cell.length_a   1.000
_cell.length_b   1.000
_cell.length_c   1.000
_cell.angle_alpha   90.00
_cell.angle_beta   90.00
_cell.angle_gamma   90.00
#
_symmetry.space_group_name_H-M   'P 1'
#
loop_
_entity.id
_entity.type
_entity.pdbx_description
1 polymer ?
#
loop_
_entity_poly.entity_id
_entity_poly.type
_entity_poly.pdbx_seq_one_letter_code
_entity_poly.pdbx_strand_id
1 'polypeptide(L)'
;MVDLKAKPFCLSDEAVDWVEQTIASMSLDEKVGQLFVQMRKSLDEQAIKDTLADYHQGGLRWQGGDKEQVYRQSQVYQEHSKIPLLIAANCDNGGDGCLAEGTFVATAAEAAAGEGTQ
;
A
#
# COMPACT_ATOMS: atom_id res chain seq x y z
N MET A 1 13.40 -13.73 -18.81
CA MET A 1 13.54 -13.21 -17.43
C MET A 1 13.63 -11.69 -17.53
N VAL A 2 12.99 -10.95 -16.62
CA VAL A 2 13.06 -9.48 -16.64
C VAL A 2 14.48 -9.07 -16.22
N ASP A 3 15.07 -8.10 -16.92
CA ASP A 3 16.35 -7.50 -16.50
C ASP A 3 16.10 -6.45 -15.43
N LEU A 4 16.33 -6.83 -14.17
CA LEU A 4 16.11 -5.98 -13.01
C LEU A 4 17.15 -4.86 -12.85
N LYS A 5 18.30 -4.95 -13.56
CA LYS A 5 19.33 -3.89 -13.57
C LYS A 5 19.05 -2.81 -14.60
N ALA A 6 18.22 -3.14 -15.61
CA ALA A 6 17.80 -2.18 -16.62
C ALA A 6 16.66 -1.29 -16.12
N LYS A 7 16.40 -0.18 -16.86
CA LYS A 7 15.20 0.64 -16.61
C LYS A 7 13.93 -0.20 -16.81
N PRO A 8 12.87 0.03 -16.05
CA PRO A 8 12.69 1.12 -15.06
C PRO A 8 13.24 0.80 -13.65
N PHE A 9 13.73 -0.41 -13.38
CA PHE A 9 14.06 -0.88 -12.02
C PHE A 9 15.41 -0.36 -11.54
N CYS A 10 16.47 -0.45 -12.34
CA CYS A 10 17.82 0.02 -12.03
C CYS A 10 18.35 -0.47 -10.67
N LEU A 11 18.10 -1.74 -10.33
CA LEU A 11 18.48 -2.31 -9.03
C LEU A 11 20.00 -2.57 -8.95
N SER A 12 20.55 -2.46 -7.73
CA SER A 12 21.90 -2.95 -7.42
C SER A 12 21.95 -4.48 -7.41
N ASP A 13 23.16 -5.06 -7.43
CA ASP A 13 23.34 -6.51 -7.36
C ASP A 13 22.70 -7.10 -6.10
N GLU A 14 22.90 -6.48 -4.94
CA GLU A 14 22.32 -6.88 -3.66
C GLU A 14 20.77 -6.87 -3.69
N ALA A 15 20.19 -5.85 -4.33
CA ALA A 15 18.73 -5.75 -4.46
C ALA A 15 18.18 -6.81 -5.42
N VAL A 16 18.89 -7.14 -6.49
CA VAL A 16 18.53 -8.23 -7.41
C VAL A 16 18.58 -9.57 -6.67
N ASP A 17 19.67 -9.84 -5.95
CA ASP A 17 19.83 -11.07 -5.15
C ASP A 17 18.71 -11.21 -4.12
N TRP A 18 18.33 -10.13 -3.44
CA TRP A 18 17.23 -10.13 -2.50
C TRP A 18 15.89 -10.49 -3.17
N VAL A 19 15.59 -9.89 -4.32
CA VAL A 19 14.37 -10.18 -5.08
C VAL A 19 14.32 -11.64 -5.50
N GLU A 20 15.41 -12.17 -6.08
CA GLU A 20 15.47 -13.54 -6.59
C GLU A 20 15.35 -14.56 -5.45
N GLN A 21 16.06 -14.37 -4.35
CA GLN A 21 15.99 -15.24 -3.18
C GLN A 21 14.60 -15.18 -2.52
N THR A 22 14.00 -14.00 -2.43
CA THR A 22 12.65 -13.84 -1.89
C THR A 22 11.65 -14.63 -2.73
N ILE A 23 11.64 -14.42 -4.05
CA ILE A 23 10.73 -15.13 -4.95
C ILE A 23 10.97 -16.65 -4.91
N ALA A 24 12.21 -17.09 -4.84
CA ALA A 24 12.56 -18.52 -4.76
C ALA A 24 12.06 -19.16 -3.47
N SER A 25 12.03 -18.42 -2.36
CA SER A 25 11.59 -18.93 -1.06
C SER A 25 10.07 -18.95 -0.87
N MET A 26 9.31 -18.27 -1.73
CA MET A 26 7.85 -18.16 -1.62
C MET A 26 7.12 -19.38 -2.15
N SER A 27 6.05 -19.79 -1.45
CA SER A 27 5.04 -20.72 -1.95
C SER A 27 4.24 -20.10 -3.11
N LEU A 28 3.44 -20.91 -3.78
CA LEU A 28 2.54 -20.41 -4.83
C LEU A 28 1.50 -19.46 -4.24
N ASP A 29 0.92 -19.79 -3.09
CA ASP A 29 -0.09 -18.96 -2.42
C ASP A 29 0.48 -17.60 -2.00
N GLU A 30 1.70 -17.57 -1.44
CA GLU A 30 2.40 -16.34 -1.14
C GLU A 30 2.65 -15.49 -2.41
N LYS A 31 3.06 -16.11 -3.51
CA LYS A 31 3.27 -15.39 -4.79
C LYS A 31 1.96 -14.80 -5.32
N VAL A 32 0.88 -15.56 -5.25
CA VAL A 32 -0.46 -15.09 -5.66
C VAL A 32 -0.93 -13.96 -4.76
N GLY A 33 -0.75 -14.09 -3.44
CA GLY A 33 -1.11 -13.07 -2.45
C GLY A 33 -0.44 -11.72 -2.73
N GLN A 34 0.84 -11.74 -3.13
CA GLN A 34 1.59 -10.51 -3.45
C GLN A 34 1.00 -9.68 -4.61
N LEU A 35 0.15 -10.27 -5.45
CA LEU A 35 -0.50 -9.56 -6.54
C LEU A 35 -1.73 -8.75 -6.10
N PHE A 36 -2.16 -8.88 -4.84
CA PHE A 36 -3.36 -8.21 -4.34
C PHE A 36 -3.02 -7.02 -3.45
N VAL A 37 -3.72 -5.92 -3.71
CA VAL A 37 -3.82 -4.75 -2.82
C VAL A 37 -5.24 -4.73 -2.26
N GLN A 38 -5.39 -5.03 -0.98
CA GLN A 38 -6.70 -5.10 -0.36
C GLN A 38 -7.12 -3.75 0.21
N MET A 39 -8.39 -3.39 0.02
CA MET A 39 -8.97 -2.24 0.71
C MET A 39 -9.22 -2.55 2.17
N ARG A 40 -8.81 -1.65 3.07
CA ARG A 40 -8.99 -1.83 4.51
C ARG A 40 -9.59 -0.59 5.16
N LYS A 41 -10.51 -0.90 6.07
CA LYS A 41 -10.89 -0.02 7.17
C LYS A 41 -10.09 -0.44 8.39
N SER A 42 -10.34 0.21 9.50
CA SER A 42 -9.76 -0.15 10.78
C SER A 42 -10.03 -1.61 11.16
N LEU A 43 -8.99 -2.29 11.62
CA LEU A 43 -9.03 -3.64 12.18
C LEU A 43 -8.24 -3.66 13.49
N ASP A 44 -8.58 -4.60 14.39
CA ASP A 44 -7.71 -4.89 15.52
C ASP A 44 -6.43 -5.64 15.08
N GLU A 45 -5.45 -5.69 15.97
CA GLU A 45 -4.15 -6.27 15.68
C GLU A 45 -4.24 -7.76 15.32
N GLN A 46 -5.10 -8.52 15.99
CA GLN A 46 -5.25 -9.95 15.70
C GLN A 46 -5.86 -10.16 14.31
N ALA A 47 -6.88 -9.39 13.96
CA ALA A 47 -7.48 -9.46 12.63
C ALA A 47 -6.50 -9.07 11.51
N ILE A 48 -5.56 -8.17 11.79
CA ILE A 48 -4.47 -7.85 10.86
C ILE A 48 -3.56 -9.07 10.66
N LYS A 49 -3.11 -9.70 11.74
CA LYS A 49 -2.24 -10.89 11.70
C LYS A 49 -2.90 -12.05 10.95
N ASP A 50 -4.17 -12.33 11.27
CA ASP A 50 -4.93 -13.38 10.59
C ASP A 50 -5.07 -13.09 9.09
N THR A 51 -5.36 -11.85 8.73
CA THR A 51 -5.44 -11.42 7.32
C THR A 51 -4.11 -11.61 6.58
N LEU A 52 -2.99 -11.27 7.19
CA LEU A 52 -1.68 -11.44 6.58
C LEU A 52 -1.31 -12.92 6.41
N ALA A 53 -1.68 -13.75 7.39
CA ALA A 53 -1.46 -15.19 7.34
C ALA A 53 -2.31 -15.88 6.27
N ASP A 54 -3.56 -15.45 6.10
CA ASP A 54 -4.51 -16.09 5.17
C ASP A 54 -4.30 -15.66 3.72
N TYR A 55 -3.98 -14.37 3.49
CA TYR A 55 -3.98 -13.80 2.13
C TYR A 55 -2.60 -13.46 1.58
N HIS A 56 -1.57 -13.36 2.41
CA HIS A 56 -0.20 -13.03 1.99
C HIS A 56 -0.10 -11.80 1.07
N GLN A 57 -0.99 -10.82 1.27
CA GLN A 57 -1.19 -9.69 0.38
C GLN A 57 0.07 -8.83 0.20
N GLY A 58 0.30 -8.34 -1.03
CA GLY A 58 1.43 -7.47 -1.36
C GLY A 58 1.20 -6.00 -1.02
N GLY A 59 -0.04 -5.61 -0.73
CA GLY A 59 -0.35 -4.24 -0.37
C GLY A 59 -1.69 -4.07 0.30
N LEU A 60 -1.90 -2.88 0.83
CA LEU A 60 -3.20 -2.45 1.34
C LEU A 60 -3.50 -1.02 0.88
N ARG A 61 -4.77 -0.69 0.80
CA ARG A 61 -5.27 0.65 0.56
C ARG A 61 -6.18 1.07 1.70
N TRP A 62 -5.83 2.18 2.34
CA TRP A 62 -6.68 2.78 3.37
C TRP A 62 -7.93 3.42 2.77
N GLN A 63 -9.01 3.37 3.51
CA GLN A 63 -10.32 3.89 3.12
C GLN A 63 -10.86 4.86 4.17
N GLY A 64 -10.04 5.82 4.55
CA GLY A 64 -10.32 6.76 5.62
C GLY A 64 -10.09 6.16 7.01
N GLY A 65 -9.82 7.02 7.96
CA GLY A 65 -9.62 6.65 9.37
C GLY A 65 -8.99 7.79 10.16
N ASP A 66 -9.01 7.65 11.49
CA ASP A 66 -8.26 8.51 12.40
C ASP A 66 -6.75 8.34 12.15
N LYS A 67 -6.00 9.45 12.17
CA LYS A 67 -4.57 9.45 11.85
C LYS A 67 -3.74 8.52 12.74
N GLU A 68 -4.02 8.51 14.04
CA GLU A 68 -3.30 7.67 15.00
C GLU A 68 -3.57 6.19 14.74
N GLN A 69 -4.80 5.86 14.39
CA GLN A 69 -5.22 4.52 14.06
C GLN A 69 -4.59 4.03 12.75
N VAL A 70 -4.64 4.84 11.69
CA VAL A 70 -4.00 4.53 10.41
C VAL A 70 -2.50 4.33 10.59
N TYR A 71 -1.84 5.20 11.38
CA TYR A 71 -0.42 5.10 11.68
C TYR A 71 -0.08 3.79 12.42
N ARG A 72 -0.74 3.52 13.55
CA ARG A 72 -0.50 2.32 14.36
C ARG A 72 -0.76 1.04 13.59
N GLN A 73 -1.87 0.97 12.89
CA GLN A 73 -2.21 -0.23 12.11
C GLN A 73 -1.25 -0.43 10.93
N SER A 74 -0.80 0.64 10.29
CA SER A 74 0.24 0.54 9.25
C SER A 74 1.54 -0.04 9.82
N GLN A 75 1.92 0.32 11.05
CA GLN A 75 3.07 -0.29 11.73
C GLN A 75 2.84 -1.80 11.96
N VAL A 76 1.69 -2.18 12.50
CA VAL A 76 1.36 -3.60 12.73
C VAL A 76 1.38 -4.41 11.43
N TYR A 77 0.83 -3.86 10.34
CA TYR A 77 0.90 -4.49 9.03
C TYR A 77 2.33 -4.71 8.56
N GLN A 78 3.21 -3.70 8.69
CA GLN A 78 4.61 -3.81 8.27
C GLN A 78 5.42 -4.75 9.16
N GLU A 79 5.20 -4.72 10.46
CA GLU A 79 5.90 -5.58 11.43
C GLU A 79 5.58 -7.07 11.26
N HIS A 80 4.36 -7.39 10.83
CA HIS A 80 3.91 -8.78 10.67
C HIS A 80 3.93 -9.27 9.22
N SER A 81 4.33 -8.43 8.27
CA SER A 81 4.47 -8.82 6.87
C SER A 81 5.83 -9.45 6.60
N LYS A 82 5.86 -10.60 5.94
CA LYS A 82 7.10 -11.25 5.51
C LYS A 82 7.86 -10.41 4.48
N ILE A 83 7.13 -9.74 3.61
CA ILE A 83 7.62 -8.79 2.62
C ILE A 83 6.95 -7.44 2.92
N PRO A 84 7.71 -6.32 2.96
CA PRO A 84 7.13 -5.01 3.21
C PRO A 84 5.98 -4.70 2.26
N LEU A 85 4.84 -4.27 2.83
CA LEU A 85 3.64 -3.97 2.07
C LEU A 85 3.73 -2.64 1.32
N LEU A 86 3.14 -2.60 0.14
CA LEU A 86 2.80 -1.34 -0.51
C LEU A 86 1.55 -0.76 0.16
N ILE A 87 1.67 0.45 0.71
CA ILE A 87 0.54 1.14 1.34
C ILE A 87 0.08 2.28 0.44
N ALA A 88 -1.19 2.21 0.04
CA ALA A 88 -1.82 3.17 -0.85
C ALA A 88 -2.99 3.89 -0.18
N ALA A 89 -3.33 5.06 -0.70
CA ALA A 89 -4.53 5.81 -0.35
C ALA A 89 -5.07 6.52 -1.59
N ASN A 90 -6.38 6.76 -1.63
CA ASN A 90 -6.97 7.66 -2.61
C ASN A 90 -6.94 9.07 -2.04
N CYS A 91 -6.19 9.94 -2.69
CA CYS A 91 -6.06 11.34 -2.30
C CYS A 91 -6.50 12.27 -3.44
N ASP A 92 -7.55 11.89 -4.16
CA ASP A 92 -8.07 12.65 -5.31
C ASP A 92 -8.55 14.06 -4.91
N ASN A 93 -9.02 14.21 -3.68
CA ASN A 93 -9.47 15.48 -3.10
C ASN A 93 -8.59 15.92 -1.92
N GLY A 94 -7.39 15.37 -1.80
CA GLY A 94 -6.46 15.66 -0.71
C GLY A 94 -6.29 14.53 0.29
N GLY A 95 -5.73 14.84 1.45
CA GLY A 95 -5.42 13.86 2.49
C GLY A 95 -6.63 13.21 3.17
N ASP A 96 -7.82 13.82 3.04
CA ASP A 96 -9.08 13.31 3.59
C ASP A 96 -9.53 11.96 2.98
N GLY A 97 -9.03 11.61 1.81
CA GLY A 97 -9.24 10.27 1.24
C GLY A 97 -8.58 9.13 2.02
N CYS A 98 -7.62 9.45 2.86
CA CYS A 98 -6.93 8.50 3.75
C CYS A 98 -7.19 8.76 5.23
N LEU A 99 -7.22 10.02 5.64
CA LEU A 99 -7.30 10.45 7.03
C LEU A 99 -8.54 11.32 7.25
N ALA A 100 -9.27 11.06 8.32
CA ALA A 100 -10.45 11.86 8.68
C ALA A 100 -10.12 13.36 8.91
N GLU A 101 -8.88 13.63 9.38
CA GLU A 101 -8.36 14.98 9.58
C GLU A 101 -7.50 15.47 8.40
N GLY A 102 -7.51 14.76 7.28
CA GLY A 102 -6.72 15.10 6.10
C GLY A 102 -7.18 16.41 5.48
N THR A 103 -6.23 17.14 4.90
CA THR A 103 -6.55 18.39 4.18
C THR A 103 -7.39 18.06 2.95
N PHE A 104 -8.56 18.66 2.87
CA PHE A 104 -9.41 18.62 1.67
C PHE A 104 -8.91 19.62 0.64
N VAL A 105 -8.92 19.22 -0.61
CA VAL A 105 -8.74 20.09 -1.77
C VAL A 105 -9.91 19.92 -2.73
N ALA A 106 -10.18 20.96 -3.51
CA ALA A 106 -11.29 20.93 -4.46
C ALA A 106 -11.19 19.72 -5.41
N THR A 107 -12.31 19.11 -5.70
CA THR A 107 -12.39 18.06 -6.71
C THR A 107 -11.95 18.56 -8.08
N ALA A 108 -11.55 17.68 -8.98
CA ALA A 108 -11.19 18.08 -10.34
C ALA A 108 -12.32 18.83 -11.05
N ALA A 109 -13.58 18.47 -10.79
CA ALA A 109 -14.76 19.16 -11.34
C ALA A 109 -14.93 20.57 -10.76
N GLU A 110 -14.75 20.74 -9.44
CA GLU A 110 -14.80 22.04 -8.78
C GLU A 110 -13.64 22.95 -9.23
N ALA A 111 -12.43 22.39 -9.34
CA ALA A 111 -11.27 23.13 -9.83
C ALA A 111 -11.48 23.58 -11.28
N ALA A 112 -11.98 22.73 -12.15
CA ALA A 112 -12.31 23.10 -13.54
C ALA A 112 -13.40 24.18 -13.64
N ALA A 113 -14.40 24.14 -12.75
CA ALA A 113 -15.46 25.14 -12.70
C ALA A 113 -14.96 26.52 -12.20
N GLY A 114 -13.87 26.54 -11.40
CA GLY A 114 -13.27 27.76 -10.86
C GLY A 114 -12.33 28.53 -11.82
N GLU A 115 -11.92 27.95 -12.94
CA GLU A 115 -10.98 28.58 -13.90
C GLU A 115 -11.51 29.84 -14.59
N GLY A 116 -12.75 30.23 -14.35
CA GLY A 116 -13.36 31.45 -14.91
C GLY A 116 -13.29 32.68 -14.04
N THR A 117 -12.65 32.65 -12.87
CA THR A 117 -12.63 33.73 -11.87
C THR A 117 -11.20 34.18 -11.52
N GLN A 118 -10.38 34.47 -12.52
CA GLN A 118 -9.16 35.29 -12.37
C GLN A 118 -9.40 36.73 -12.86
#